data_f9cb539cb304fa5329c69ac782f93e43
#
_entry.id   f9cb539cb304fa5329c69ac782f93e43
#
_cell.length_a   1.000
_cell.length_b   1.000
_cell.length_c   1.000
_cell.angle_alpha   90.00
_cell.angle_beta   90.00
_cell.angle_gamma   90.00
#
_symmetry.space_group_name_H-M   'P 1'
#
loop_
_entity.id
_entity.type
_entity.pdbx_description
1 polymer ?
#
loop_
_entity_poly.entity_id
_entity_poly.type
_entity_poly.pdbx_seq_one_letter_code
_entity_poly.pdbx_strand_id
1 'polypeptide(L)'
;PLMPHLMYQWLRDRALKRWPLRTVETRALTLEPDTPWKSAAPDGTFYASYATWTCPINCVEPRLCPHTRGERSWTMPSAAAELVERSAGTGEPLQGPVIFHCSHRAFGVGMFDTRDVVAADRLVQRVAADSAANVLVGTVSHCHGAFNILHVGAETS
;
A
#
# COMPACT_ATOMS: atom_id res chain seq x y z
N PRO A 1 -4.81 7.92 14.64
CA PRO A 1 -5.91 7.62 13.72
C PRO A 1 -5.38 6.76 12.58
N LEU A 2 -6.12 5.69 12.26
CA LEU A 2 -5.77 4.80 11.15
C LEU A 2 -5.94 5.57 9.82
N MET A 3 -4.98 5.39 8.91
CA MET A 3 -5.02 6.00 7.59
C MET A 3 -6.12 5.34 6.75
N PRO A 4 -7.05 6.09 6.13
CA PRO A 4 -8.05 5.50 5.25
C PRO A 4 -7.41 4.94 3.99
N HIS A 5 -7.83 3.74 3.59
CA HIS A 5 -7.29 3.04 2.40
C HIS A 5 -8.23 3.17 1.18
N LEU A 6 -8.77 4.38 0.95
CA LEU A 6 -9.76 4.66 -0.10
C LEU A 6 -9.23 4.38 -1.51
N MET A 7 -7.95 4.63 -1.77
CA MET A 7 -7.34 4.39 -3.08
C MET A 7 -7.24 2.90 -3.40
N TYR A 8 -7.12 2.03 -2.40
CA TYR A 8 -7.23 0.61 -2.59
C TYR A 8 -8.64 0.19 -3.05
N GLN A 9 -9.69 0.71 -2.39
CA GLN A 9 -11.07 0.43 -2.77
C GLN A 9 -11.35 0.87 -4.20
N TRP A 10 -10.92 2.09 -4.57
CA TRP A 10 -11.02 2.59 -5.94
C TRP A 10 -10.35 1.65 -6.96
N LEU A 11 -9.13 1.18 -6.67
CA LEU A 11 -8.38 0.28 -7.57
C LEU A 11 -9.06 -1.08 -7.70
N ARG A 12 -9.56 -1.63 -6.59
CA ARG A 12 -10.34 -2.87 -6.56
C ARG A 12 -11.62 -2.76 -7.38
N ASP A 13 -12.37 -1.66 -7.24
CA ASP A 13 -13.58 -1.42 -8.02
C ASP A 13 -13.30 -1.30 -9.52
N ARG A 14 -12.17 -0.72 -9.89
CA ARG A 14 -11.72 -0.72 -11.29
C ARG A 14 -11.39 -2.10 -11.79
N ALA A 15 -10.72 -2.93 -11.00
CA ALA A 15 -10.42 -4.31 -11.34
C ALA A 15 -11.70 -5.15 -11.53
N LEU A 16 -12.67 -5.03 -10.63
CA LEU A 16 -13.99 -5.68 -10.73
C LEU A 16 -14.72 -5.30 -12.03
N LYS A 17 -14.70 -4.03 -12.41
CA LYS A 17 -15.32 -3.57 -13.66
C LYS A 17 -14.58 -4.06 -14.92
N ARG A 18 -13.25 -4.20 -14.85
CA ARG A 18 -12.41 -4.64 -15.96
C ARG A 18 -12.54 -6.13 -16.21
N TRP A 19 -12.65 -6.93 -15.17
CA TRP A 19 -12.69 -8.37 -15.22
C TRP A 19 -13.94 -8.95 -14.52
N PRO A 20 -15.13 -8.75 -15.10
CA PRO A 20 -16.39 -9.15 -14.46
C PRO A 20 -16.56 -10.67 -14.32
N LEU A 21 -15.78 -11.47 -15.06
CA LEU A 21 -15.81 -12.93 -15.02
C LEU A 21 -14.64 -13.55 -14.22
N ARG A 22 -13.78 -12.73 -13.63
CA ARG A 22 -12.65 -13.18 -12.82
C ARG A 22 -12.89 -12.89 -11.33
N THR A 23 -12.33 -13.70 -10.47
CA THR A 23 -12.31 -13.43 -9.03
C THR A 23 -11.46 -12.18 -8.78
N VAL A 24 -12.01 -11.19 -8.09
CA VAL A 24 -11.28 -10.01 -7.60
C VAL A 24 -11.56 -9.88 -6.11
N GLU A 25 -10.55 -10.13 -5.30
CA GLU A 25 -10.71 -10.16 -3.85
C GLU A 25 -9.58 -9.46 -3.10
N THR A 26 -9.85 -9.09 -1.86
CA THR A 26 -8.85 -8.61 -0.91
C THR A 26 -8.26 -9.82 -0.19
N ARG A 27 -6.93 -9.93 -0.17
CA ARG A 27 -6.21 -10.92 0.64
C ARG A 27 -5.41 -10.22 1.72
N ALA A 28 -5.32 -10.86 2.88
CA ALA A 28 -4.46 -10.42 3.96
C ALA A 28 -2.99 -10.60 3.59
N LEU A 29 -2.11 -9.76 4.14
CA LEU A 29 -0.67 -9.94 4.01
C LEU A 29 -0.23 -11.23 4.72
N THR A 30 0.54 -12.06 4.03
CA THR A 30 1.19 -13.25 4.58
C THR A 30 2.60 -12.95 5.08
N LEU A 31 3.22 -11.90 4.53
CA LEU A 31 4.50 -11.34 4.97
C LEU A 31 4.27 -9.93 5.51
N GLU A 32 4.96 -9.58 6.56
CA GLU A 32 4.85 -8.27 7.18
C GLU A 32 5.98 -7.33 6.75
N PRO A 33 5.72 -6.03 6.54
CA PRO A 33 6.77 -5.04 6.36
C PRO A 33 7.64 -4.97 7.64
N ASP A 34 8.93 -4.71 7.46
CA ASP A 34 9.84 -4.53 8.59
C ASP A 34 9.70 -3.13 9.19
N THR A 35 8.76 -3.01 10.12
CA THR A 35 8.44 -1.76 10.82
C THR A 35 8.23 -2.03 12.31
N PRO A 36 8.58 -1.08 13.19
CA PRO A 36 8.48 -1.28 14.65
C PRO A 36 7.04 -1.39 15.17
N TRP A 37 6.06 -0.80 14.48
CA TRP A 37 4.65 -0.94 14.84
C TRP A 37 3.85 -1.53 13.69
N LYS A 38 2.99 -2.50 14.02
CA LYS A 38 2.17 -3.24 13.08
C LYS A 38 0.82 -3.60 13.68
N SER A 39 -0.22 -3.63 12.85
CA SER A 39 -1.56 -4.08 13.26
C SER A 39 -2.36 -4.56 12.05
N ALA A 40 -2.99 -5.71 12.17
CA ALA A 40 -3.95 -6.21 11.17
C ALA A 40 -5.37 -5.83 11.59
N ALA A 41 -6.19 -5.39 10.63
CA ALA A 41 -7.60 -5.11 10.82
C ALA A 41 -8.48 -6.28 10.34
N PRO A 42 -9.72 -6.40 10.86
CA PRO A 42 -10.63 -7.48 10.46
C PRO A 42 -11.02 -7.51 8.97
N ASP A 43 -10.91 -6.37 8.28
CA ASP A 43 -11.17 -6.24 6.84
C ASP A 43 -9.99 -6.68 5.95
N GLY A 44 -8.92 -7.20 6.55
CA GLY A 44 -7.70 -7.63 5.87
C GLY A 44 -6.70 -6.50 5.63
N THR A 45 -7.00 -5.26 6.02
CA THR A 45 -6.05 -4.15 5.94
C THR A 45 -4.94 -4.31 6.96
N PHE A 46 -3.71 -4.20 6.52
CA PHE A 46 -2.53 -4.24 7.37
C PHE A 46 -1.95 -2.84 7.53
N TYR A 47 -1.83 -2.39 8.78
CA TYR A 47 -1.26 -1.10 9.11
C TYR A 47 0.17 -1.25 9.60
N ALA A 48 1.06 -0.39 9.13
CA ALA A 48 2.46 -0.36 9.50
C ALA A 48 2.92 1.06 9.82
N SER A 49 3.85 1.21 10.75
CA SER A 49 4.38 2.51 11.15
C SER A 49 5.81 2.41 11.65
N TYR A 50 6.63 3.38 11.26
CA TYR A 50 7.93 3.63 11.89
C TYR A 50 7.81 4.39 13.21
N ALA A 51 6.68 5.07 13.46
CA ALA A 51 6.45 5.74 14.71
C ALA A 51 5.79 4.78 15.72
N THR A 52 6.45 4.55 16.83
CA THR A 52 5.91 3.87 18.03
C THR A 52 5.34 4.87 19.04
N TRP A 53 5.28 6.14 18.68
CA TRP A 53 4.80 7.28 19.46
C TRP A 53 3.64 7.98 18.74
N THR A 54 2.92 8.82 19.48
CA THR A 54 1.90 9.69 18.90
C THR A 54 2.55 10.88 18.22
N CYS A 55 2.45 10.94 16.90
CA CYS A 55 2.90 12.10 16.12
C CYS A 55 2.01 13.32 16.36
N PRO A 56 2.57 14.55 16.28
CA PRO A 56 1.76 15.76 16.26
C PRO A 56 0.72 15.72 15.13
N ILE A 57 -0.50 16.16 15.41
CA ILE A 57 -1.61 16.13 14.44
C ILE A 57 -1.31 16.94 13.15
N ASN A 58 -0.44 17.93 13.27
CA ASN A 58 0.00 18.80 12.18
C ASN A 58 1.35 18.36 11.57
N CYS A 59 1.79 17.14 11.82
CA CYS A 59 3.03 16.64 11.23
C CYS A 59 2.91 16.55 9.70
N VAL A 60 3.71 17.38 9.02
CA VAL A 60 3.85 17.34 7.54
C VAL A 60 5.06 16.50 7.10
N GLU A 61 5.55 15.65 7.99
CA GLU A 61 6.68 14.76 7.77
C GLU A 61 7.95 15.49 7.23
N PRO A 62 8.41 16.55 7.91
CA PRO A 62 9.60 17.28 7.49
C PRO A 62 10.84 16.38 7.53
N ARG A 63 11.92 16.80 6.83
CA ARG A 63 13.18 16.04 6.77
C ARG A 63 13.69 15.61 8.16
N LEU A 64 13.64 16.54 9.13
CA LEU A 64 13.92 16.24 10.53
C LEU A 64 12.62 15.85 11.25
N CYS A 65 12.58 14.66 11.84
CA CYS A 65 11.43 14.22 12.61
C CYS A 65 11.27 15.07 13.87
N PRO A 66 10.10 15.70 14.13
CA PRO A 66 9.90 16.54 15.31
C PRO A 66 10.03 15.78 16.63
N HIS A 67 9.75 14.46 16.63
CA HIS A 67 9.85 13.62 17.82
C HIS A 67 11.30 13.17 18.09
N THR A 68 11.95 12.54 17.09
CA THR A 68 13.31 12.03 17.25
C THR A 68 14.38 13.11 17.16
N ARG A 69 14.05 14.27 16.60
CA ARG A 69 14.95 15.41 16.31
C ARG A 69 16.09 15.06 15.35
N GLY A 70 15.99 13.91 14.68
CA GLY A 70 16.95 13.41 13.70
C GLY A 70 16.37 13.31 12.29
N GLU A 71 17.24 13.06 11.32
CA GLU A 71 16.81 12.73 9.96
C GLU A 71 16.14 11.35 9.97
N ARG A 72 15.17 11.16 9.07
CA ARG A 72 14.55 9.85 8.87
C ARG A 72 15.46 8.99 8.01
N SER A 73 15.86 7.84 8.54
CA SER A 73 16.59 6.81 7.80
C SER A 73 15.67 5.75 7.16
N TRP A 74 14.35 5.98 7.21
CA TRP A 74 13.33 5.04 6.76
C TRP A 74 12.34 5.72 5.81
N THR A 75 11.68 4.90 5.00
CA THR A 75 10.55 5.33 4.19
C THR A 75 9.59 4.16 3.97
N MET A 76 8.29 4.40 4.11
CA MET A 76 7.28 3.36 3.93
C MET A 76 7.23 2.79 2.50
N PRO A 77 7.44 3.59 1.43
CA PRO A 77 7.62 3.03 0.08
C PRO A 77 8.76 2.01 -0.04
N SER A 78 9.90 2.24 0.63
CA SER A 78 11.02 1.28 0.62
C SER A 78 10.66 -0.02 1.34
N ALA A 79 10.01 0.06 2.49
CA ALA A 79 9.53 -1.13 3.20
C ALA A 79 8.54 -1.95 2.36
N ALA A 80 7.70 -1.29 1.57
CA ALA A 80 6.79 -1.96 0.64
C ALA A 80 7.54 -2.64 -0.52
N ALA A 81 8.57 -2.01 -1.08
CA ALA A 81 9.40 -2.60 -2.12
C ALA A 81 10.14 -3.84 -1.61
N GLU A 82 10.76 -3.76 -0.45
CA GLU A 82 11.44 -4.89 0.22
C GLU A 82 10.47 -6.04 0.51
N LEU A 83 9.21 -5.74 0.86
CA LEU A 83 8.18 -6.75 1.08
C LEU A 83 7.89 -7.54 -0.22
N VAL A 84 7.77 -6.85 -1.35
CA VAL A 84 7.60 -7.49 -2.67
C VAL A 84 8.82 -8.36 -3.02
N GLU A 85 10.03 -7.85 -2.84
CA GLU A 85 11.27 -8.60 -3.09
C GLU A 85 11.34 -9.88 -2.25
N ARG A 86 11.04 -9.80 -0.95
CA ARG A 86 11.02 -10.97 -0.06
C ARG A 86 9.96 -12.00 -0.46
N SER A 87 8.84 -11.56 -1.05
CA SER A 87 7.78 -12.45 -1.50
C SER A 87 8.17 -13.33 -2.69
N ALA A 88 9.18 -12.94 -3.47
CA ALA A 88 9.62 -13.69 -4.66
C ALA A 88 10.08 -15.12 -4.35
N GLY A 89 10.52 -15.39 -3.11
CA GLY A 89 10.90 -16.72 -2.62
C GLY A 89 9.75 -17.55 -2.06
N THR A 90 8.51 -17.05 -2.08
CA THR A 90 7.32 -17.73 -1.56
C THR A 90 6.51 -18.39 -2.67
N GLY A 91 5.58 -19.27 -2.29
CA GLY A 91 4.64 -19.90 -3.25
C GLY A 91 3.63 -18.91 -3.87
N GLU A 92 3.51 -17.70 -3.34
CA GLU A 92 2.59 -16.66 -3.78
C GLU A 92 3.31 -15.31 -3.93
N PRO A 93 4.11 -15.11 -4.99
CA PRO A 93 4.87 -13.89 -5.18
C PRO A 93 3.95 -12.67 -5.37
N LEU A 94 4.31 -11.57 -4.74
CA LEU A 94 3.61 -10.30 -4.89
C LEU A 94 4.14 -9.54 -6.11
N GLN A 95 3.24 -8.88 -6.81
CA GLN A 95 3.54 -7.90 -7.86
C GLN A 95 3.46 -6.49 -7.30
N GLY A 96 4.17 -5.56 -7.91
CA GLY A 96 4.15 -4.17 -7.48
C GLY A 96 5.45 -3.72 -6.80
N PRO A 97 5.40 -2.96 -5.71
CA PRO A 97 4.18 -2.46 -5.05
C PRO A 97 3.47 -1.35 -5.84
N VAL A 98 2.15 -1.29 -5.73
CA VAL A 98 1.38 -0.11 -6.08
C VAL A 98 1.36 0.82 -4.87
N ILE A 99 1.90 2.02 -5.00
CA ILE A 99 2.00 2.99 -3.92
C ILE A 99 1.19 4.25 -4.24
N PHE A 100 0.20 4.53 -3.42
CA PHE A 100 -0.46 5.82 -3.35
C PHE A 100 0.22 6.64 -2.25
N HIS A 101 1.20 7.45 -2.65
CA HIS A 101 1.99 8.23 -1.69
C HIS A 101 1.25 9.51 -1.28
N CYS A 102 0.75 9.52 -0.05
CA CYS A 102 0.06 10.66 0.54
C CYS A 102 1.07 11.68 1.05
N SER A 103 1.23 12.79 0.35
CA SER A 103 2.07 13.91 0.77
C SER A 103 1.27 14.90 1.61
N HIS A 104 1.76 15.19 2.81
CA HIS A 104 1.18 16.20 3.70
C HIS A 104 1.85 17.55 3.44
N ARG A 105 1.32 18.35 2.50
CA ARG A 105 1.87 19.67 2.15
C ARG A 105 1.25 20.82 2.95
N ALA A 106 0.09 20.58 3.54
CA ALA A 106 -0.60 21.51 4.43
C ALA A 106 -1.26 20.75 5.57
N PHE A 107 -1.52 21.43 6.67
CA PHE A 107 -2.20 20.85 7.82
C PHE A 107 -3.56 20.26 7.41
N GLY A 108 -3.78 19.00 7.76
CA GLY A 108 -5.03 18.30 7.51
C GLY A 108 -5.31 17.93 6.04
N VAL A 109 -4.37 18.19 5.13
CA VAL A 109 -4.54 17.92 3.70
C VAL A 109 -3.48 16.91 3.24
N GLY A 110 -3.93 15.68 2.94
CA GLY A 110 -3.14 14.67 2.23
C GLY A 110 -3.43 14.75 0.73
N MET A 111 -2.38 14.70 -0.08
CA MET A 111 -2.47 14.77 -1.54
C MET A 111 -1.76 13.61 -2.20
N PHE A 112 -2.35 13.09 -3.28
CA PHE A 112 -1.73 12.10 -4.16
C PHE A 112 -1.36 12.75 -5.49
N ASP A 113 -0.27 12.30 -6.11
CA ASP A 113 0.01 12.66 -7.50
C ASP A 113 -0.92 11.87 -8.43
N THR A 114 -1.58 12.56 -9.36
CA THR A 114 -2.45 11.91 -10.36
C THR A 114 -1.70 10.88 -11.20
N ARG A 115 -0.40 11.07 -11.41
CA ARG A 115 0.45 10.09 -12.12
C ARG A 115 0.52 8.75 -11.39
N ASP A 116 0.55 8.75 -10.05
CA ASP A 116 0.58 7.53 -9.24
C ASP A 116 -0.75 6.75 -9.40
N VAL A 117 -1.87 7.47 -9.47
CA VAL A 117 -3.19 6.87 -9.70
C VAL A 117 -3.26 6.18 -11.07
N VAL A 118 -2.77 6.86 -12.12
CA VAL A 118 -2.72 6.28 -13.48
C VAL A 118 -1.75 5.12 -13.56
N ALA A 119 -0.58 5.23 -12.93
CA ALA A 119 0.43 4.18 -12.89
C ALA A 119 -0.08 2.92 -12.17
N ALA A 120 -0.82 3.10 -11.07
CA ALA A 120 -1.45 2.02 -10.32
C ALA A 120 -2.40 1.19 -11.19
N ASP A 121 -3.35 1.85 -11.87
CA ASP A 121 -4.31 1.17 -12.74
C ASP A 121 -3.62 0.43 -13.90
N ARG A 122 -2.61 1.06 -14.51
CA ARG A 122 -1.82 0.45 -15.59
C ARG A 122 -1.00 -0.76 -15.11
N LEU A 123 -0.42 -0.69 -13.91
CA LEU A 123 0.35 -1.80 -13.36
C LEU A 123 -0.56 -3.00 -13.14
N VAL A 124 -1.69 -2.83 -12.44
CA VAL A 124 -2.65 -3.91 -12.20
C VAL A 124 -3.15 -4.51 -13.52
N GLN A 125 -3.48 -3.66 -14.50
CA GLN A 125 -3.89 -4.13 -15.82
C GLN A 125 -2.82 -5.00 -16.48
N ARG A 126 -1.57 -4.60 -16.43
CA ARG A 126 -0.46 -5.32 -17.07
C ARG A 126 -0.15 -6.66 -16.39
N VAL A 127 -0.06 -6.68 -15.05
CA VAL A 127 0.35 -7.90 -14.33
C VAL A 127 -0.76 -8.96 -14.25
N ALA A 128 -2.02 -8.53 -14.34
CA ALA A 128 -3.18 -9.42 -14.33
C ALA A 128 -3.77 -9.67 -15.74
N ALA A 129 -3.08 -9.24 -16.82
CA ALA A 129 -3.61 -9.35 -18.18
C ALA A 129 -3.92 -10.81 -18.53
N ASP A 130 -2.95 -11.70 -18.42
CA ASP A 130 -2.99 -13.06 -18.97
C ASP A 130 -2.99 -14.16 -17.89
N SER A 131 -2.84 -13.80 -16.61
CA SER A 131 -2.74 -14.76 -15.51
C SER A 131 -3.28 -14.22 -14.21
N ALA A 132 -3.42 -15.09 -13.20
CA ALA A 132 -3.71 -14.64 -11.85
C ALA A 132 -2.53 -13.82 -11.29
N ALA A 133 -2.86 -12.78 -10.51
CA ALA A 133 -1.88 -11.89 -9.91
C ALA A 133 -2.26 -11.52 -8.48
N ASN A 134 -1.26 -11.44 -7.60
CA ASN A 134 -1.35 -10.86 -6.26
C ASN A 134 -0.59 -9.54 -6.26
N VAL A 135 -1.28 -8.42 -6.13
CA VAL A 135 -0.66 -7.08 -6.19
C VAL A 135 -0.64 -6.47 -4.80
N LEU A 136 0.55 -6.13 -4.29
CA LEU A 136 0.67 -5.35 -3.07
C LEU A 136 0.24 -3.90 -3.34
N VAL A 137 -0.76 -3.43 -2.62
CA VAL A 137 -1.26 -2.06 -2.73
C VAL A 137 -1.11 -1.35 -1.39
N GLY A 138 -0.45 -0.21 -1.39
CA GLY A 138 -0.24 0.62 -0.20
C GLY A 138 -0.75 2.05 -0.39
N THR A 139 -1.52 2.55 0.57
CA THR A 139 -1.71 3.99 0.79
C THR A 139 -0.76 4.38 1.92
N VAL A 140 0.26 5.16 1.59
CA VAL A 140 1.36 5.41 2.50
C VAL A 140 1.72 6.89 2.58
N SER A 141 2.21 7.32 3.73
CA SER A 141 3.04 8.51 3.87
C SER A 141 4.50 8.09 4.00
N HIS A 142 5.37 8.98 4.41
CA HIS A 142 6.77 8.62 4.67
C HIS A 142 6.93 7.64 5.85
N CYS A 143 6.13 7.81 6.90
CA CYS A 143 6.25 7.07 8.15
C CYS A 143 5.18 6.01 8.40
N HIS A 144 4.05 6.08 7.72
CA HIS A 144 2.88 5.24 7.98
C HIS A 144 2.34 4.64 6.68
N GLY A 145 1.71 3.47 6.78
CA GLY A 145 1.08 2.82 5.64
C GLY A 145 -0.10 1.94 6.02
N ALA A 146 -1.04 1.84 5.08
CA ALA A 146 -2.11 0.86 5.06
C ALA A 146 -1.94 0.00 3.81
N PHE A 147 -1.94 -1.31 3.95
CA PHE A 147 -1.62 -2.27 2.89
C PHE A 147 -2.70 -3.33 2.76
N ASN A 148 -2.99 -3.72 1.52
CA ASN A 148 -3.76 -4.91 1.17
C ASN A 148 -3.11 -5.62 -0.02
N ILE A 149 -3.42 -6.90 -0.20
CA ILE A 149 -3.16 -7.61 -1.43
C ILE A 149 -4.43 -7.59 -2.28
N LEU A 150 -4.34 -7.02 -3.47
CA LEU A 150 -5.38 -7.15 -4.50
C LEU A 150 -5.09 -8.42 -5.30
N HIS A 151 -5.93 -9.43 -5.10
CA HIS A 151 -5.88 -10.65 -5.91
C HIS A 151 -6.83 -10.54 -7.09
N VAL A 152 -6.31 -10.82 -8.28
CA VAL A 152 -7.10 -11.01 -9.51
C VAL A 152 -6.87 -12.45 -9.95
N GLY A 153 -7.91 -13.29 -9.90
CA GLY A 153 -7.86 -14.69 -10.27
C GLY A 153 -7.61 -14.90 -11.77
N ALA A 154 -7.36 -16.12 -12.20
CA ALA A 154 -7.35 -16.46 -13.62
C ALA A 154 -8.76 -16.36 -14.24
N GLU A 155 -8.84 -16.26 -15.55
CA GLU A 155 -10.12 -16.39 -16.25
C GLU A 155 -10.64 -17.82 -16.06
N THR A 156 -11.88 -17.94 -15.59
CA THR A 156 -12.56 -19.26 -15.50
C THR A 156 -13.03 -19.64 -16.89
N SER A 157 -12.51 -20.76 -17.37
CA SER A 157 -12.94 -21.39 -18.64
C SER A 157 -14.39 -21.83 -18.58
#